data_90abf115e0929d5956af0e694d658ecf
#
_entry.id   90abf115e0929d5956af0e694d658ecf
#
_cell.length_a   1.000
_cell.length_b   1.000
_cell.length_c   1.000
_cell.angle_alpha   90.00
_cell.angle_beta   90.00
_cell.angle_gamma   90.00
#
_symmetry.space_group_name_H-M   'P 1'
#
loop_
_entity.id
_entity.type
_entity.pdbx_description
1 polymer ?
#
loop_
_entity_poly.entity_id
_entity_poly.type
_entity_poly.pdbx_seq_one_letter_code
_entity_poly.pdbx_strand_id
1 'polypeptide(L)'
;MRQPASRFCLGLGLALSALTALAPGPVPTQAPKTAKREALPPAREIIDRHIKEIGGREAILAQTSTHAVGTVSMPAAGLTGKLEAFHAKPNKFLQRMTLPAIGEIEEGFDGTVGWSISSLTGPILVDGKQLEQRRFDADFFEELKAPERYESISTVERTTFEGRPAYKIKLVKKGGEEDIEFYDVETGLKAGSVSTRESPMGAILGTTVFSDYQKFGVLRQPTTMKVNLMSQQMIMSIVKLEYGTVDPAVFTVPPQIKALIK
;
A
#
# COMPACT_ATOMS: atom_id res chain seq x y z
N MET A 1 -59.46 21.42 -24.46
CA MET A 1 -60.79 20.83 -24.76
C MET A 1 -61.10 19.83 -23.66
N ARG A 2 -61.92 20.27 -22.70
CA ARG A 2 -63.20 19.68 -22.23
C ARG A 2 -63.10 18.24 -21.69
N GLN A 3 -63.22 18.17 -20.37
CA GLN A 3 -63.89 17.08 -19.61
C GLN A 3 -65.25 16.71 -20.23
N PRO A 4 -65.85 15.56 -19.85
CA PRO A 4 -66.63 15.61 -18.62
C PRO A 4 -66.69 14.32 -17.76
N ALA A 5 -67.13 14.56 -16.54
CA ALA A 5 -67.54 13.70 -15.48
C ALA A 5 -68.70 12.75 -15.79
N SER A 6 -68.86 11.67 -15.02
CA SER A 6 -70.16 11.10 -14.68
C SER A 6 -70.12 10.45 -13.28
N ARG A 7 -71.05 10.95 -12.47
CA ARG A 7 -71.45 10.47 -11.14
C ARG A 7 -72.42 9.30 -11.31
N PHE A 8 -72.38 8.32 -10.36
CA PHE A 8 -73.62 7.69 -9.91
C PHE A 8 -73.52 7.29 -8.44
N CYS A 9 -74.57 7.68 -7.73
CA CYS A 9 -74.85 7.41 -6.32
C CYS A 9 -75.63 6.12 -6.12
N LEU A 10 -75.74 5.74 -4.89
CA LEU A 10 -76.75 5.02 -4.08
C LEU A 10 -76.41 3.58 -3.69
N GLY A 11 -76.51 3.34 -2.40
CA GLY A 11 -76.94 2.11 -1.80
C GLY A 11 -76.51 1.91 -0.35
N LEU A 12 -77.48 2.37 0.52
CA LEU A 12 -77.52 2.28 1.99
C LEU A 12 -77.59 0.82 2.44
N GLY A 13 -76.82 0.38 3.43
CA GLY A 13 -77.00 -0.89 4.12
C GLY A 13 -76.21 -0.93 5.44
N LEU A 14 -76.95 -0.53 6.55
CA LEU A 14 -76.42 -0.70 7.89
C LEU A 14 -76.51 -2.17 8.32
N ALA A 15 -75.34 -2.73 8.68
CA ALA A 15 -75.24 -3.94 9.46
C ALA A 15 -74.23 -3.72 10.59
N LEU A 16 -74.73 -3.58 11.79
CA LEU A 16 -74.02 -3.38 13.05
C LEU A 16 -73.50 -4.78 13.47
N SER A 17 -72.24 -5.05 13.28
CA SER A 17 -71.57 -6.23 13.86
C SER A 17 -70.55 -5.76 14.86
N ALA A 18 -70.80 -6.11 16.15
CA ALA A 18 -69.86 -5.85 17.23
C ALA A 18 -68.54 -6.63 17.03
N LEU A 19 -67.48 -5.94 16.71
CA LEU A 19 -66.12 -6.52 16.66
C LEU A 19 -65.47 -6.29 18.03
N THR A 20 -65.36 -7.37 18.82
CA THR A 20 -64.51 -7.39 20.01
C THR A 20 -63.06 -7.21 19.60
N ALA A 21 -62.47 -6.07 19.93
CA ALA A 21 -61.07 -5.78 19.74
C ALA A 21 -60.23 -6.68 20.69
N LEU A 22 -59.60 -7.71 20.17
CA LEU A 22 -58.47 -8.39 20.84
C LEU A 22 -57.26 -7.43 20.84
N ALA A 23 -56.85 -6.99 22.04
CA ALA A 23 -55.62 -6.24 22.20
C ALA A 23 -54.43 -7.07 21.76
N PRO A 24 -53.51 -6.55 20.91
CA PRO A 24 -52.28 -7.27 20.57
C PRO A 24 -51.40 -7.39 21.83
N GLY A 25 -51.07 -8.63 22.20
CA GLY A 25 -50.14 -8.90 23.29
C GLY A 25 -48.74 -8.30 23.00
N PRO A 26 -47.93 -8.06 24.04
CA PRO A 26 -46.62 -7.47 23.85
C PRO A 26 -45.73 -8.40 22.98
N VAL A 27 -45.31 -7.87 21.84
CA VAL A 27 -44.30 -8.50 20.99
C VAL A 27 -43.00 -8.59 21.79
N PRO A 28 -42.38 -9.76 21.99
CA PRO A 28 -41.11 -9.85 22.65
C PRO A 28 -40.04 -9.13 21.82
N THR A 29 -39.64 -7.95 22.27
CA THR A 29 -38.46 -7.25 21.70
C THR A 29 -37.24 -8.10 22.00
N GLN A 30 -36.82 -8.90 21.02
CA GLN A 30 -35.48 -9.55 21.08
C GLN A 30 -34.44 -8.44 21.07
N ALA A 31 -33.78 -8.22 22.21
CA ALA A 31 -32.59 -7.39 22.27
C ALA A 31 -31.58 -7.88 21.19
N PRO A 32 -30.95 -6.99 20.43
CA PRO A 32 -29.96 -7.37 19.44
C PRO A 32 -28.88 -8.16 20.17
N LYS A 33 -28.65 -9.42 19.74
CA LYS A 33 -27.49 -10.20 20.17
C LYS A 33 -26.27 -9.37 19.84
N THR A 34 -25.63 -8.79 20.85
CA THR A 34 -24.32 -8.18 20.73
C THR A 34 -23.40 -9.24 20.17
N ALA A 35 -23.11 -9.16 18.87
CA ALA A 35 -22.08 -10.01 18.24
C ALA A 35 -20.81 -9.79 19.04
N LYS A 36 -20.28 -10.83 19.66
CA LYS A 36 -19.03 -10.81 20.41
C LYS A 36 -17.99 -10.31 19.41
N ARG A 37 -17.50 -9.08 19.60
CA ARG A 37 -16.47 -8.50 18.73
C ARG A 37 -15.27 -9.41 18.86
N GLU A 38 -14.97 -10.17 17.81
CA GLU A 38 -13.83 -11.07 17.78
C GLU A 38 -12.59 -10.22 18.05
N ALA A 39 -11.77 -10.64 19.03
CA ALA A 39 -10.57 -9.91 19.39
C ALA A 39 -9.62 -9.93 18.17
N LEU A 40 -9.14 -8.75 17.78
CA LEU A 40 -8.19 -8.63 16.68
C LEU A 40 -6.86 -9.29 17.09
N PRO A 41 -6.21 -10.01 16.17
CA PRO A 41 -4.86 -10.52 16.43
C PRO A 41 -3.89 -9.38 16.72
N PRO A 42 -2.91 -9.57 17.60
CA PRO A 42 -1.82 -8.62 17.79
C PRO A 42 -1.10 -8.33 16.47
N ALA A 43 -0.74 -7.07 16.23
CA ALA A 43 -0.09 -6.66 14.98
C ALA A 43 1.19 -7.46 14.69
N ARG A 44 1.96 -7.81 15.75
CA ARG A 44 3.17 -8.59 15.59
C ARG A 44 2.91 -9.99 15.05
N GLU A 45 1.84 -10.65 15.47
CA GLU A 45 1.46 -11.98 14.95
C GLU A 45 1.11 -11.92 13.46
N ILE A 46 0.42 -10.85 13.01
CA ILE A 46 0.07 -10.65 11.60
C ILE A 46 1.34 -10.45 10.77
N ILE A 47 2.27 -9.61 11.24
CA ILE A 47 3.55 -9.34 10.57
C ILE A 47 4.42 -10.61 10.55
N ASP A 48 4.51 -11.34 11.67
CA ASP A 48 5.30 -12.57 11.73
C ASP A 48 4.74 -13.67 10.82
N ARG A 49 3.40 -13.73 10.66
CA ARG A 49 2.77 -14.58 9.65
C ARG A 49 3.20 -14.17 8.24
N HIS A 50 3.17 -12.88 7.91
CA HIS A 50 3.65 -12.39 6.62
C HIS A 50 5.11 -12.76 6.37
N ILE A 51 5.99 -12.52 7.34
CA ILE A 51 7.41 -12.88 7.28
C ILE A 51 7.58 -14.38 6.98
N LYS A 52 6.78 -15.23 7.63
CA LYS A 52 6.79 -16.69 7.39
C LYS A 52 6.35 -17.02 5.96
N GLU A 53 5.26 -16.40 5.48
CA GLU A 53 4.72 -16.66 4.13
C GLU A 53 5.65 -16.21 3.00
N ILE A 54 6.49 -15.20 3.23
CA ILE A 54 7.47 -14.75 2.24
C ILE A 54 8.81 -15.49 2.30
N GLY A 55 8.99 -16.47 3.22
CA GLY A 55 10.16 -17.34 3.25
C GLY A 55 10.86 -17.42 4.61
N GLY A 56 10.45 -16.59 5.59
CA GLY A 56 10.94 -16.61 6.96
C GLY A 56 12.10 -15.65 7.22
N ARG A 57 12.23 -15.28 8.48
CA ARG A 57 13.23 -14.31 8.98
C ARG A 57 14.66 -14.67 8.60
N GLU A 58 15.05 -15.93 8.75
CA GLU A 58 16.42 -16.38 8.45
C GLU A 58 16.74 -16.22 6.97
N ALA A 59 15.82 -16.60 6.08
CA ALA A 59 15.99 -16.46 4.66
C ALA A 59 16.09 -14.99 4.22
N ILE A 60 15.33 -14.08 4.86
CA ILE A 60 15.43 -12.63 4.61
C ILE A 60 16.80 -12.11 5.07
N LEU A 61 17.22 -12.43 6.29
CA LEU A 61 18.49 -11.97 6.86
C LEU A 61 19.73 -12.51 6.13
N ALA A 62 19.60 -13.66 5.45
CA ALA A 62 20.66 -14.23 4.65
C ALA A 62 20.94 -13.43 3.35
N GLN A 63 20.00 -12.57 2.92
CA GLN A 63 20.21 -11.79 1.70
C GLN A 63 21.13 -10.59 1.96
N THR A 64 21.90 -10.23 0.93
CA THR A 64 22.87 -9.11 0.99
C THR A 64 22.51 -8.00 0.02
N SER A 65 21.88 -8.36 -1.10
CA SER A 65 21.46 -7.43 -2.14
C SER A 65 20.38 -8.05 -3.01
N THR A 66 19.64 -7.21 -3.75
CA THR A 66 18.67 -7.61 -4.78
C THR A 66 18.89 -6.82 -6.05
N HIS A 67 18.68 -7.48 -7.19
CA HIS A 67 18.57 -6.87 -8.50
C HIS A 67 17.25 -7.29 -9.14
N ALA A 68 16.38 -6.34 -9.41
CA ALA A 68 15.10 -6.55 -10.04
C ALA A 68 15.05 -5.89 -11.41
N VAL A 69 14.49 -6.60 -12.39
CA VAL A 69 14.25 -6.09 -13.74
C VAL A 69 12.78 -6.27 -14.08
N GLY A 70 12.20 -5.27 -14.72
CA GLY A 70 10.78 -5.28 -15.03
C GLY A 70 10.34 -4.18 -15.96
N THR A 71 9.08 -3.83 -15.85
CA THR A 71 8.46 -2.74 -16.58
C THR A 71 7.78 -1.76 -15.65
N VAL A 72 7.68 -0.52 -16.09
CA VAL A 72 6.88 0.52 -15.45
C VAL A 72 5.87 1.03 -16.47
N SER A 73 4.62 1.22 -16.06
CA SER A 73 3.59 1.82 -16.89
C SER A 73 2.83 2.91 -16.14
N MET A 74 2.41 3.93 -16.87
CA MET A 74 1.54 5.02 -16.43
C MET A 74 0.32 5.03 -17.35
N PRO A 75 -0.73 4.24 -17.04
CA PRO A 75 -1.85 3.99 -17.98
C PRO A 75 -2.56 5.26 -18.41
N ALA A 76 -2.77 6.23 -17.52
CA ALA A 76 -3.43 7.50 -17.84
C ALA A 76 -2.66 8.34 -18.88
N ALA A 77 -1.33 8.16 -18.96
CA ALA A 77 -0.48 8.82 -19.96
C ALA A 77 -0.18 7.94 -21.18
N GLY A 78 -0.64 6.68 -21.20
CA GLY A 78 -0.31 5.72 -22.26
C GLY A 78 1.18 5.37 -22.32
N LEU A 79 1.94 5.55 -21.23
CA LEU A 79 3.37 5.32 -21.20
C LEU A 79 3.68 3.95 -20.63
N THR A 80 4.63 3.27 -21.26
CA THR A 80 5.22 2.02 -20.75
C THR A 80 6.72 2.05 -21.02
N GLY A 81 7.51 1.63 -20.04
CA GLY A 81 8.96 1.66 -20.12
C GLY A 81 9.62 0.52 -19.35
N LYS A 82 10.92 0.61 -19.22
CA LYS A 82 11.76 -0.36 -18.49
C LYS A 82 11.94 0.09 -17.06
N LEU A 83 12.05 -0.88 -16.16
CA LEU A 83 12.36 -0.70 -14.75
C LEU A 83 13.57 -1.59 -14.41
N GLU A 84 14.53 -1.03 -13.71
CA GLU A 84 15.62 -1.74 -13.09
C GLU A 84 15.82 -1.19 -11.67
N ALA A 85 15.93 -2.09 -10.69
CA ALA A 85 16.09 -1.69 -9.30
C ALA A 85 17.12 -2.54 -8.58
N PHE A 86 17.98 -1.88 -7.81
CA PHE A 86 19.03 -2.49 -7.01
C PHE A 86 18.86 -2.08 -5.56
N HIS A 87 18.96 -3.04 -4.65
CA HIS A 87 19.02 -2.79 -3.22
C HIS A 87 20.19 -3.53 -2.61
N ALA A 88 20.79 -2.99 -1.57
CA ALA A 88 21.81 -3.67 -0.79
C ALA A 88 21.78 -3.25 0.67
N LYS A 89 22.09 -4.20 1.54
CA LYS A 89 22.22 -3.91 2.97
C LYS A 89 23.38 -2.93 3.25
N PRO A 90 23.29 -2.11 4.30
CA PRO A 90 22.13 -2.03 5.20
C PRO A 90 20.97 -1.23 4.63
N ASN A 91 21.21 -0.24 3.74
CA ASN A 91 20.21 0.75 3.31
C ASN A 91 20.58 1.44 1.99
N LYS A 92 21.08 0.72 1.01
CA LYS A 92 21.39 1.27 -0.32
C LYS A 92 20.33 0.91 -1.31
N PHE A 93 19.95 1.85 -2.19
CA PHE A 93 19.13 1.54 -3.34
C PHE A 93 19.49 2.39 -4.56
N LEU A 94 19.18 1.86 -5.72
CA LEU A 94 19.19 2.56 -7.00
C LEU A 94 18.04 2.04 -7.83
N GLN A 95 17.24 2.94 -8.38
CA GLN A 95 16.17 2.61 -9.32
C GLN A 95 16.35 3.43 -10.58
N ARG A 96 16.21 2.76 -11.73
CA ARG A 96 16.18 3.37 -13.05
C ARG A 96 14.91 3.04 -13.78
N MET A 97 14.27 4.05 -14.32
CA MET A 97 13.10 3.93 -15.18
C MET A 97 13.40 4.59 -16.51
N THR A 98 13.16 3.89 -17.63
CA THR A 98 13.30 4.46 -18.97
C THR A 98 11.95 4.50 -19.64
N LEU A 99 11.37 5.69 -19.81
CA LEU A 99 10.06 5.92 -20.41
C LEU A 99 10.25 6.63 -21.76
N PRO A 100 9.67 6.14 -22.87
CA PRO A 100 9.95 6.65 -24.23
C PRO A 100 9.79 8.16 -24.40
N ALA A 101 8.78 8.77 -23.75
CA ALA A 101 8.50 10.20 -23.89
C ALA A 101 9.19 11.09 -22.84
N ILE A 102 9.72 10.49 -21.78
CA ILE A 102 10.28 11.20 -20.61
C ILE A 102 11.81 11.05 -20.57
N GLY A 103 12.30 9.96 -21.12
CA GLY A 103 13.71 9.58 -21.01
C GLY A 103 14.00 8.75 -19.76
N GLU A 104 15.22 8.82 -19.27
CA GLU A 104 15.66 8.10 -18.08
C GLU A 104 15.37 8.93 -16.81
N ILE A 105 14.90 8.22 -15.80
CA ILE A 105 14.74 8.71 -14.44
C ILE A 105 15.56 7.78 -13.55
N GLU A 106 16.51 8.33 -12.82
CA GLU A 106 17.31 7.59 -11.85
C GLU A 106 17.07 8.17 -10.45
N GLU A 107 16.81 7.31 -9.49
CA GLU A 107 16.75 7.64 -8.08
C GLU A 107 17.68 6.73 -7.30
N GLY A 108 18.49 7.30 -6.42
CA GLY A 108 19.45 6.52 -5.66
C GLY A 108 19.69 7.03 -4.25
N PHE A 109 20.29 6.14 -3.45
CA PHE A 109 20.77 6.40 -2.10
C PHE A 109 21.92 5.45 -1.78
N ASP A 110 23.08 5.99 -1.47
CA ASP A 110 24.30 5.20 -1.19
C ASP A 110 24.45 4.78 0.28
N GLY A 111 23.44 5.13 1.11
CA GLY A 111 23.45 4.99 2.57
C GLY A 111 23.63 6.33 3.30
N THR A 112 24.03 7.39 2.59
CA THR A 112 24.27 8.74 3.11
C THR A 112 23.69 9.81 2.23
N VAL A 113 24.00 9.77 0.94
CA VAL A 113 23.61 10.76 -0.08
C VAL A 113 22.44 10.19 -0.88
N GLY A 114 21.37 10.99 -0.97
CA GLY A 114 20.22 10.71 -1.83
C GLY A 114 20.24 11.58 -3.08
N TRP A 115 19.81 11.04 -4.21
CA TRP A 115 19.72 11.80 -5.46
C TRP A 115 18.53 11.38 -6.32
N SER A 116 18.15 12.29 -7.20
CA SER A 116 17.27 12.04 -8.33
C SER A 116 17.87 12.69 -9.57
N ILE A 117 17.81 12.02 -10.71
CA ILE A 117 18.28 12.54 -11.99
C ILE A 117 17.22 12.23 -13.02
N SER A 118 16.76 13.22 -13.76
CA SER A 118 15.86 12.99 -14.90
C SER A 118 16.17 13.98 -16.04
N SER A 119 15.76 13.59 -17.26
CA SER A 119 15.89 14.47 -18.41
C SER A 119 15.09 15.78 -18.29
N LEU A 120 14.06 15.79 -17.43
CA LEU A 120 13.17 16.93 -17.24
C LEU A 120 13.70 17.94 -16.19
N THR A 121 14.29 17.43 -15.10
CA THR A 121 14.69 18.27 -13.95
C THR A 121 16.19 18.40 -13.80
N GLY A 122 16.96 17.56 -14.51
CA GLY A 122 18.39 17.45 -14.28
C GLY A 122 18.73 16.72 -12.97
N PRO A 123 19.97 16.87 -12.49
CA PRO A 123 20.44 16.26 -11.25
C PRO A 123 19.93 17.07 -10.04
N ILE A 124 19.40 16.37 -9.04
CA ILE A 124 18.89 16.92 -7.77
C ILE A 124 19.53 16.16 -6.62
N LEU A 125 20.18 16.88 -5.72
CA LEU A 125 20.61 16.37 -4.42
C LEU A 125 19.38 16.36 -3.49
N VAL A 126 19.04 15.19 -2.95
CA VAL A 126 17.93 15.04 -2.02
C VAL A 126 18.38 15.43 -0.62
N ASP A 127 17.65 16.30 0.06
CA ASP A 127 17.96 16.79 1.39
C ASP A 127 16.71 16.86 2.31
N GLY A 128 16.91 17.39 3.53
CA GLY A 128 15.83 17.61 4.50
C GLY A 128 14.96 16.38 4.74
N LYS A 129 13.66 16.60 4.85
CA LYS A 129 12.66 15.53 5.11
C LYS A 129 12.63 14.44 4.04
N GLN A 130 12.86 14.79 2.78
CA GLN A 130 12.93 13.81 1.70
C GLN A 130 14.10 12.84 1.90
N LEU A 131 15.26 13.34 2.36
CA LEU A 131 16.41 12.49 2.66
C LEU A 131 16.15 11.60 3.87
N GLU A 132 15.49 12.12 4.91
CA GLU A 132 15.09 11.34 6.10
C GLU A 132 14.15 10.20 5.71
N GLN A 133 13.11 10.50 4.90
CA GLN A 133 12.20 9.48 4.39
C GLN A 133 12.94 8.46 3.53
N ARG A 134 13.82 8.89 2.62
CA ARG A 134 14.61 8.01 1.77
C ARG A 134 15.49 7.07 2.57
N ARG A 135 16.12 7.57 3.63
CA ARG A 135 16.94 6.77 4.58
C ARG A 135 16.08 5.72 5.29
N PHE A 136 14.86 6.09 5.69
CA PHE A 136 13.93 5.17 6.32
C PHE A 136 13.47 4.08 5.34
N ASP A 137 13.06 4.45 4.13
CA ASP A 137 12.52 3.54 3.12
C ASP A 137 13.60 2.61 2.52
N ALA A 138 14.87 3.05 2.54
CA ALA A 138 15.99 2.28 1.99
C ALA A 138 16.45 1.11 2.87
N ASP A 139 15.88 0.92 4.07
CA ASP A 139 16.25 -0.21 4.93
C ASP A 139 16.02 -1.55 4.19
N PHE A 140 17.11 -2.28 3.99
CA PHE A 140 17.08 -3.55 3.25
C PHE A 140 16.22 -4.63 3.94
N PHE A 141 16.05 -4.52 5.24
CA PHE A 141 15.27 -5.45 6.06
C PHE A 141 13.94 -4.87 6.55
N GLU A 142 13.40 -3.88 5.84
CA GLU A 142 12.19 -3.15 6.25
C GLU A 142 10.98 -4.08 6.49
N GLU A 143 10.88 -5.20 5.76
CA GLU A 143 9.82 -6.21 5.97
C GLU A 143 9.82 -6.83 7.36
N LEU A 144 10.96 -6.85 8.06
CA LEU A 144 11.05 -7.37 9.42
C LEU A 144 10.43 -6.44 10.46
N LYS A 145 10.15 -5.18 10.11
CA LYS A 145 9.56 -4.15 10.99
C LYS A 145 10.26 -4.10 12.35
N ALA A 146 11.57 -3.85 12.28
CA ALA A 146 12.43 -3.79 13.47
C ALA A 146 11.84 -2.80 14.51
N PRO A 147 11.59 -3.25 15.77
CA PRO A 147 10.87 -2.44 16.76
C PRO A 147 11.51 -1.09 17.05
N GLU A 148 12.83 -0.99 16.93
CA GLU A 148 13.58 0.25 17.17
C GLU A 148 13.25 1.38 16.18
N ARG A 149 12.61 1.06 15.06
CA ARG A 149 12.21 2.03 14.02
C ARG A 149 10.86 2.68 14.29
N TYR A 150 10.06 2.09 15.17
CA TYR A 150 8.67 2.51 15.41
C TYR A 150 8.46 2.88 16.87
N GLU A 151 7.56 3.85 17.12
CA GLU A 151 7.02 4.15 18.43
C GLU A 151 5.95 3.14 18.82
N SER A 152 5.11 2.78 17.85
CA SER A 152 4.08 1.76 18.03
C SER A 152 3.70 1.07 16.73
N ILE A 153 3.25 -0.19 16.85
CA ILE A 153 2.65 -0.99 15.79
C ILE A 153 1.40 -1.63 16.37
N SER A 154 0.23 -1.37 15.77
CA SER A 154 -1.06 -1.84 16.31
C SER A 154 -2.02 -2.29 15.22
N THR A 155 -2.80 -3.34 15.50
CA THR A 155 -3.92 -3.73 14.65
C THR A 155 -5.10 -2.80 14.92
N VAL A 156 -5.55 -2.10 13.89
CA VAL A 156 -6.65 -1.13 13.99
C VAL A 156 -8.00 -1.82 13.83
N GLU A 157 -8.14 -2.62 12.77
CA GLU A 157 -9.40 -3.27 12.42
C GLU A 157 -9.18 -4.42 11.42
N ARG A 158 -10.22 -5.26 11.30
CA ARG A 158 -10.40 -6.13 10.13
C ARG A 158 -11.30 -5.39 9.16
N THR A 159 -10.84 -5.21 7.93
CA THR A 159 -11.50 -4.40 6.89
C THR A 159 -11.46 -5.11 5.54
N THR A 160 -11.86 -4.40 4.49
CA THR A 160 -11.68 -4.84 3.10
C THR A 160 -10.68 -3.92 2.41
N PHE A 161 -9.68 -4.51 1.76
CA PHE A 161 -8.71 -3.80 0.93
C PHE A 161 -8.65 -4.46 -0.45
N GLU A 162 -8.82 -3.68 -1.52
CA GLU A 162 -8.90 -4.19 -2.91
C GLU A 162 -9.86 -5.39 -3.08
N GLY A 163 -11.04 -5.30 -2.41
CA GLY A 163 -12.08 -6.32 -2.48
C GLY A 163 -11.86 -7.58 -1.65
N ARG A 164 -10.76 -7.69 -0.88
CA ARG A 164 -10.40 -8.84 -0.07
C ARG A 164 -10.36 -8.51 1.43
N PRO A 165 -10.75 -9.44 2.32
CA PRO A 165 -10.61 -9.24 3.76
C PRO A 165 -9.15 -9.03 4.15
N ALA A 166 -8.88 -7.97 4.90
CA ALA A 166 -7.53 -7.62 5.34
C ALA A 166 -7.51 -7.13 6.79
N TYR A 167 -6.40 -7.36 7.48
CA TYR A 167 -6.07 -6.67 8.71
C TYR A 167 -5.39 -5.36 8.38
N LYS A 168 -5.89 -4.27 8.97
CA LYS A 168 -5.30 -2.95 8.88
C LYS A 168 -4.40 -2.71 10.06
N ILE A 169 -3.13 -2.50 9.80
CA ILE A 169 -2.10 -2.23 10.80
C ILE A 169 -1.66 -0.78 10.67
N LYS A 170 -1.61 -0.08 11.81
CA LYS A 170 -1.02 1.24 11.91
C LYS A 170 0.39 1.12 12.47
N LEU A 171 1.34 1.76 11.79
CA LEU A 171 2.72 1.88 12.18
C LEU A 171 3.01 3.36 12.45
N VAL A 172 3.43 3.69 13.66
CA VAL A 172 3.89 5.03 14.00
C VAL A 172 5.41 5.00 14.03
N LYS A 173 6.04 5.71 13.09
CA LYS A 173 7.51 5.82 13.02
C LYS A 173 8.04 6.65 14.18
N LYS A 174 9.29 6.46 14.52
CA LYS A 174 9.99 7.40 15.40
C LYS A 174 10.04 8.78 14.73
N GLY A 175 9.39 9.77 15.35
CA GLY A 175 9.15 11.08 14.74
C GLY A 175 7.67 11.36 14.45
N GLY A 176 6.78 10.40 14.74
CA GLY A 176 5.32 10.59 14.74
C GLY A 176 4.63 10.39 13.38
N GLU A 177 5.36 10.15 12.30
CA GLU A 177 4.74 9.84 11.00
C GLU A 177 4.03 8.49 11.06
N GLU A 178 2.84 8.43 10.42
CA GLU A 178 2.01 7.24 10.40
C GLU A 178 1.95 6.60 9.03
N ASP A 179 2.18 5.29 8.98
CA ASP A 179 1.88 4.45 7.81
C ASP A 179 0.77 3.46 8.17
N ILE A 180 0.01 3.06 7.16
CA ILE A 180 -0.98 2.00 7.25
C ILE A 180 -0.55 0.87 6.33
N GLU A 181 -0.56 -0.35 6.82
CA GLU A 181 -0.37 -1.55 6.02
C GLU A 181 -1.58 -2.47 6.10
N PHE A 182 -1.85 -3.15 5.00
CA PHE A 182 -2.94 -4.11 4.86
C PHE A 182 -2.37 -5.50 4.62
N TYR A 183 -2.79 -6.45 5.45
CA TYR A 183 -2.39 -7.85 5.34
C TYR A 183 -3.60 -8.73 5.06
N ASP A 184 -3.57 -9.45 3.97
CA ASP A 184 -4.65 -10.33 3.56
C ASP A 184 -4.92 -11.42 4.61
N VAL A 185 -6.17 -11.55 5.02
CA VAL A 185 -6.58 -12.48 6.10
C VAL A 185 -6.37 -13.93 5.71
N GLU A 186 -6.58 -14.27 4.45
CA GLU A 186 -6.50 -15.65 3.96
C GLU A 186 -5.05 -16.08 3.74
N THR A 187 -4.29 -15.28 3.01
CA THR A 187 -2.92 -15.63 2.61
C THR A 187 -1.85 -15.21 3.61
N GLY A 188 -2.13 -14.23 4.47
CA GLY A 188 -1.14 -13.61 5.35
C GLY A 188 -0.16 -12.67 4.63
N LEU A 189 -0.29 -12.47 3.33
CA LEU A 189 0.60 -11.61 2.57
C LEU A 189 0.23 -10.13 2.70
N LYS A 190 1.20 -9.25 2.63
CA LYS A 190 0.96 -7.81 2.57
C LYS A 190 0.23 -7.48 1.25
N ALA A 191 -0.99 -6.94 1.36
CA ALA A 191 -1.82 -6.58 0.22
C ALA A 191 -1.58 -5.14 -0.26
N GLY A 192 -1.14 -4.27 0.63
CA GLY A 192 -0.83 -2.89 0.28
C GLY A 192 -0.46 -2.03 1.46
N SER A 193 -0.22 -0.76 1.17
CA SER A 193 0.09 0.26 2.17
C SER A 193 -0.47 1.62 1.78
N VAL A 194 -0.68 2.46 2.78
CA VAL A 194 -0.93 3.89 2.63
C VAL A 194 0.11 4.62 3.44
N SER A 195 0.87 5.51 2.79
CA SER A 195 1.94 6.27 3.43
C SER A 195 2.03 7.67 2.86
N THR A 196 2.54 8.59 3.65
CA THR A 196 2.87 9.94 3.20
C THR A 196 4.21 9.95 2.48
N ARG A 197 4.26 10.62 1.33
CA ARG A 197 5.47 10.83 0.54
C ARG A 197 5.83 12.31 0.53
N GLU A 198 7.03 12.62 0.98
CA GLU A 198 7.55 13.99 0.90
C GLU A 198 7.94 14.33 -0.54
N SER A 199 7.49 15.49 -1.02
CA SER A 199 7.81 15.99 -2.35
C SER A 199 8.16 17.48 -2.29
N PRO A 200 8.75 18.04 -3.36
CA PRO A 200 8.97 19.50 -3.43
C PRO A 200 7.69 20.34 -3.31
N MET A 201 6.53 19.75 -3.57
CA MET A 201 5.21 20.38 -3.44
C MET A 201 4.56 20.15 -2.06
N GLY A 202 5.25 19.47 -1.14
CA GLY A 202 4.76 19.10 0.18
C GLY A 202 4.45 17.61 0.30
N ALA A 203 3.84 17.24 1.41
CA ALA A 203 3.49 15.87 1.74
C ALA A 203 2.29 15.37 0.91
N ILE A 204 2.44 14.24 0.25
CA ILE A 204 1.41 13.61 -0.62
C ILE A 204 1.10 12.23 -0.07
N LEU A 205 -0.19 11.94 0.14
CA LEU A 205 -0.63 10.61 0.52
C LEU A 205 -0.60 9.68 -0.69
N GLY A 206 0.08 8.55 -0.55
CA GLY A 206 0.19 7.51 -1.56
C GLY A 206 -0.39 6.19 -1.09
N THR A 207 -1.01 5.46 -2.01
CA THR A 207 -1.44 4.07 -1.79
C THR A 207 -0.66 3.16 -2.71
N THR A 208 -0.09 2.10 -2.16
CA THR A 208 0.56 1.03 -2.93
C THR A 208 -0.21 -0.26 -2.73
N VAL A 209 -0.55 -0.94 -3.83
CA VAL A 209 -1.17 -2.27 -3.84
C VAL A 209 -0.15 -3.28 -4.30
N PHE A 210 0.02 -4.36 -3.55
CA PHE A 210 0.93 -5.47 -3.86
C PHE A 210 0.14 -6.69 -4.31
N SER A 211 0.52 -7.28 -5.44
CA SER A 211 -0.13 -8.49 -5.95
C SER A 211 0.85 -9.42 -6.67
N ASP A 212 0.32 -10.55 -7.13
CA ASP A 212 1.03 -11.52 -7.96
C ASP A 212 2.34 -12.02 -7.33
N TYR A 213 2.26 -12.39 -6.05
CA TYR A 213 3.42 -12.90 -5.31
C TYR A 213 4.01 -14.15 -5.96
N GLN A 214 5.27 -14.09 -6.35
CA GLN A 214 6.02 -15.20 -6.94
C GLN A 214 7.26 -15.53 -6.12
N LYS A 215 7.74 -16.77 -6.28
CA LYS A 215 8.94 -17.25 -5.59
C LYS A 215 10.19 -16.95 -6.42
N PHE A 216 11.15 -16.28 -5.79
CA PHE A 216 12.49 -16.02 -6.33
C PHE A 216 13.51 -16.63 -5.37
N GLY A 217 14.14 -17.72 -5.77
CA GLY A 217 14.98 -18.50 -4.86
C GLY A 217 14.18 -19.02 -3.67
N VAL A 218 14.55 -18.61 -2.45
CA VAL A 218 13.90 -19.01 -1.20
C VAL A 218 12.83 -18.04 -0.72
N LEU A 219 12.73 -16.84 -1.28
CA LEU A 219 11.79 -15.80 -0.88
C LEU A 219 10.66 -15.63 -1.89
N ARG A 220 9.50 -15.19 -1.39
CA ARG A 220 8.36 -14.74 -2.19
C ARG A 220 8.31 -13.22 -2.19
N GLN A 221 8.11 -12.64 -3.36
CA GLN A 221 8.00 -11.18 -3.53
C GLN A 221 6.79 -10.85 -4.41
N PRO A 222 6.12 -9.70 -4.19
CA PRO A 222 5.11 -9.22 -5.12
C PRO A 222 5.77 -8.89 -6.45
N THR A 223 5.19 -9.33 -7.54
CA THR A 223 5.67 -8.98 -8.88
C THR A 223 4.93 -7.81 -9.49
N THR A 224 3.79 -7.44 -8.93
CA THR A 224 3.03 -6.26 -9.35
C THR A 224 2.87 -5.29 -8.18
N MET A 225 3.27 -4.04 -8.39
CA MET A 225 3.10 -2.93 -7.46
C MET A 225 2.37 -1.80 -8.18
N LYS A 226 1.12 -1.49 -7.75
CA LYS A 226 0.34 -0.36 -8.26
C LYS A 226 0.46 0.78 -7.27
N VAL A 227 1.11 1.85 -7.66
CA VAL A 227 1.30 3.05 -6.84
C VAL A 227 0.34 4.12 -7.32
N ASN A 228 -0.53 4.57 -6.43
CA ASN A 228 -1.47 5.66 -6.68
C ASN A 228 -1.03 6.88 -5.86
N LEU A 229 -0.68 7.95 -6.55
CA LEU A 229 -0.31 9.24 -5.96
C LEU A 229 -1.22 10.31 -6.56
N MET A 230 -2.04 10.97 -5.75
CA MET A 230 -3.07 11.89 -6.21
C MET A 230 -3.96 11.21 -7.27
N SER A 231 -4.01 11.74 -8.51
CA SER A 231 -4.74 11.16 -9.63
C SER A 231 -3.88 10.34 -10.60
N GLN A 232 -2.62 10.12 -10.26
CA GLN A 232 -1.66 9.39 -11.09
C GLN A 232 -1.50 7.96 -10.58
N GLN A 233 -1.58 7.00 -11.51
CA GLN A 233 -1.28 5.60 -11.24
C GLN A 233 -0.03 5.19 -11.98
N MET A 234 0.90 4.58 -11.26
CA MET A 234 2.07 3.91 -11.80
C MET A 234 2.01 2.43 -11.45
N ILE A 235 2.24 1.56 -12.43
CA ILE A 235 2.27 0.12 -12.24
C ILE A 235 3.68 -0.37 -12.55
N MET A 236 4.33 -0.97 -11.58
CA MET A 236 5.61 -1.65 -11.73
C MET A 236 5.38 -3.15 -11.75
N SER A 237 5.96 -3.83 -12.75
CA SER A 237 5.86 -5.28 -12.89
C SER A 237 7.25 -5.88 -12.98
N ILE A 238 7.61 -6.71 -12.00
CA ILE A 238 8.92 -7.37 -11.90
C ILE A 238 8.86 -8.70 -12.65
N VAL A 239 9.75 -8.88 -13.60
CA VAL A 239 9.87 -10.12 -14.40
C VAL A 239 11.06 -10.98 -13.99
N LYS A 240 12.08 -10.37 -13.38
CA LYS A 240 13.26 -11.06 -12.87
C LYS A 240 13.70 -10.42 -11.56
N LEU A 241 14.08 -11.24 -10.59
CA LEU A 241 14.65 -10.79 -9.33
C LEU A 241 15.74 -11.78 -8.90
N GLU A 242 16.92 -11.27 -8.62
CA GLU A 242 18.11 -12.02 -8.20
C GLU A 242 18.60 -11.48 -6.86
N TYR A 243 19.18 -12.36 -6.06
CA TYR A 243 19.74 -12.04 -4.75
C TYR A 243 21.25 -12.21 -4.74
N GLY A 244 21.95 -11.32 -4.02
CA GLY A 244 23.40 -11.47 -3.74
C GLY A 244 24.34 -11.22 -4.90
N THR A 245 23.85 -10.67 -6.04
CA THR A 245 24.63 -10.52 -7.28
C THR A 245 24.99 -9.08 -7.61
N VAL A 246 24.66 -8.12 -6.75
CA VAL A 246 24.82 -6.69 -7.05
C VAL A 246 26.25 -6.24 -6.78
N ASP A 247 26.90 -5.66 -7.79
CA ASP A 247 28.16 -4.95 -7.62
C ASP A 247 27.95 -3.68 -6.77
N PRO A 248 28.66 -3.50 -5.65
CA PRO A 248 28.55 -2.29 -4.84
C PRO A 248 28.79 -0.97 -5.60
N ALA A 249 29.52 -1.01 -6.71
CA ALA A 249 29.81 0.15 -7.53
C ALA A 249 28.55 0.79 -8.15
N VAL A 250 27.44 0.04 -8.31
CA VAL A 250 26.17 0.58 -8.84
C VAL A 250 25.59 1.68 -7.96
N PHE A 251 25.90 1.68 -6.65
CA PHE A 251 25.43 2.69 -5.69
C PHE A 251 26.37 3.90 -5.59
N THR A 252 27.35 4.00 -6.46
CA THR A 252 28.28 5.15 -6.44
C THR A 252 27.55 6.42 -6.82
N VAL A 253 27.68 7.46 -5.98
CA VAL A 253 27.10 8.79 -6.24
C VAL A 253 27.58 9.31 -7.59
N PRO A 254 26.67 9.66 -8.51
CA PRO A 254 27.03 10.16 -9.85
C PRO A 254 27.86 11.45 -9.79
N PRO A 255 28.79 11.69 -10.75
CA PRO A 255 29.63 12.88 -10.75
C PRO A 255 28.84 14.20 -10.71
N GLN A 256 27.71 14.28 -11.44
CA GLN A 256 26.84 15.45 -11.45
C GLN A 256 26.17 15.73 -10.10
N ILE A 257 25.93 14.71 -9.29
CA ILE A 257 25.44 14.86 -7.91
C ILE A 257 26.56 15.28 -6.98
N LYS A 258 27.78 14.69 -7.15
CA LYS A 258 28.96 15.09 -6.35
C LYS A 258 29.24 16.57 -6.49
N ALA A 259 29.03 17.15 -7.66
CA ALA A 259 29.22 18.60 -7.91
C ALA A 259 28.22 19.49 -7.13
N LEU A 260 27.10 18.92 -6.62
CA LEU A 260 26.10 19.63 -5.82
C LEU A 260 26.37 19.53 -4.31
N ILE A 261 27.24 18.62 -3.88
CA ILE A 261 27.60 18.44 -2.47
C ILE A 261 28.58 19.57 -2.11
N LYS A 262 28.19 20.38 -1.15
CA LYS A 262 29.01 21.49 -0.64
C LYS A 262 29.91 21.03 0.49
#